data_a3fe9dca02953c50b2d8d438c70f13a5
#
_entry.id   a3fe9dca02953c50b2d8d438c70f13a5
#
_cell.length_a   1.000
_cell.length_b   1.000
_cell.length_c   1.000
_cell.angle_alpha   90.00
_cell.angle_beta   90.00
_cell.angle_gamma   90.00
#
_symmetry.space_group_name_H-M   'P 1'
#
loop_
_entity.id
_entity.type
_entity.pdbx_description
1 polymer ?
#
loop_
_entity_poly.entity_id
_entity_poly.type
_entity_poly.pdbx_seq_one_letter_code
_entity_poly.pdbx_strand_id
1 'polypeptide(L)'
;MIEQLGNGLLLGVIIALGSVALSLLYGVTRIVNFAHGEIIAFGAIMTLFFSSSPDSSLLYLDRFSPLGINFIASVLLSTVLCGVFGGLLELLLFRPLRKNNFGNIAVLVVTIGLSIFLRHIYLLFASAKPTSYILELQRRQDYFGIQLTPRNVQVLIVGFIVMVLVGIFLTFTKTGKAMRAVRDSSELANVSGINSDYIILVTWVFSSMLAGFTGIIQGVITVSYTHLRAHETHE
;
A
#
# COMPACT_ATOMS: atom_id res chain seq x y z
N MET A 1 16.47 23.64 -9.20
CA MET A 1 16.03 23.70 -7.80
C MET A 1 14.51 23.55 -7.66
N ILE A 2 13.70 24.32 -8.37
CA ILE A 2 12.23 24.28 -8.25
C ILE A 2 11.63 22.94 -8.73
N GLU A 3 12.14 22.34 -9.79
CA GLU A 3 11.74 21.00 -10.26
C GLU A 3 12.03 19.90 -9.23
N GLN A 4 13.14 20.00 -8.51
CA GLN A 4 13.47 19.05 -7.45
C GLN A 4 12.50 19.12 -6.27
N LEU A 5 11.93 20.30 -5.99
CA LEU A 5 10.89 20.47 -4.99
C LEU A 5 9.61 19.72 -5.34
N GLY A 6 9.16 19.79 -6.60
CA GLY A 6 7.98 19.05 -7.06
C GLY A 6 8.13 17.54 -6.93
N ASN A 7 9.28 17.02 -7.37
CA ASN A 7 9.62 15.60 -7.25
C ASN A 7 9.78 15.17 -5.78
N GLY A 8 10.39 16.01 -4.95
CA GLY A 8 10.52 15.79 -3.52
C GLY A 8 9.17 15.75 -2.80
N LEU A 9 8.23 16.60 -3.20
CA LEU A 9 6.87 16.60 -2.65
C LEU A 9 6.10 15.33 -2.98
N LEU A 10 6.23 14.83 -4.22
CA LEU A 10 5.62 13.56 -4.63
C LEU A 10 6.17 12.38 -3.83
N LEU A 11 7.49 12.28 -3.72
CA LEU A 11 8.13 11.25 -2.88
C LEU A 11 7.71 11.37 -1.41
N GLY A 12 7.62 12.61 -0.91
CA GLY A 12 7.18 12.89 0.46
C GLY A 12 5.78 12.36 0.75
N VAL A 13 4.83 12.52 -0.16
CA VAL A 13 3.46 11.98 -0.01
C VAL A 13 3.45 10.46 0.01
N ILE A 14 4.20 9.79 -0.87
CA ILE A 14 4.31 8.33 -0.88
C ILE A 14 4.88 7.81 0.43
N ILE A 15 6.00 8.38 0.87
CA ILE A 15 6.66 7.98 2.13
C ILE A 15 5.72 8.25 3.31
N ALA A 16 5.02 9.37 3.33
CA ALA A 16 4.09 9.71 4.39
C ALA A 16 2.94 8.69 4.49
N LEU A 17 2.30 8.35 3.36
CA LEU A 17 1.22 7.36 3.33
C LEU A 17 1.68 5.98 3.80
N GLY A 18 2.83 5.50 3.27
CA GLY A 18 3.40 4.21 3.68
C GLY A 18 3.79 4.19 5.15
N SER A 19 4.36 5.30 5.65
CA SER A 19 4.74 5.44 7.06
C SER A 19 3.52 5.48 7.98
N VAL A 20 2.44 6.15 7.58
CA VAL A 20 1.17 6.17 8.33
C VAL A 20 0.59 4.77 8.42
N ALA A 21 0.57 4.02 7.31
CA ALA A 21 0.10 2.64 7.27
C ALA A 21 0.90 1.74 8.24
N LEU A 22 2.23 1.80 8.15
CA LEU A 22 3.13 1.03 9.03
C LEU A 22 2.98 1.44 10.49
N SER A 23 2.96 2.75 10.78
CA SER A 23 2.84 3.30 12.13
C SER A 23 1.53 2.91 12.80
N LEU A 24 0.44 2.86 12.03
CA LEU A 24 -0.86 2.42 12.52
C LEU A 24 -0.80 0.95 12.95
N LEU A 25 -0.24 0.09 12.11
CA LEU A 25 -0.09 -1.33 12.41
C LEU A 25 0.80 -1.55 13.63
N TYR A 26 2.01 -0.98 13.61
CA TYR A 26 2.95 -1.09 14.72
C TYR A 26 2.41 -0.51 16.02
N GLY A 27 1.74 0.63 15.94
CA GLY A 27 1.18 1.30 17.12
C GLY A 27 0.21 0.41 17.89
N VAL A 28 -0.63 -0.35 17.20
CA VAL A 28 -1.65 -1.21 17.83
C VAL A 28 -1.10 -2.60 18.18
N THR A 29 -0.30 -3.19 17.28
CA THR A 29 0.15 -4.58 17.42
C THR A 29 1.47 -4.74 18.18
N ARG A 30 2.29 -3.67 18.24
CA ARG A 30 3.68 -3.68 18.74
C ARG A 30 4.60 -4.66 17.98
N ILE A 31 4.17 -5.11 16.78
CA ILE A 31 4.92 -6.02 15.91
C ILE A 31 5.57 -5.22 14.79
N VAL A 32 6.89 -5.34 14.66
CA VAL A 32 7.62 -4.83 13.49
C VAL A 32 7.38 -5.80 12.33
N ASN A 33 6.66 -5.36 11.31
CA ASN A 33 6.32 -6.19 10.15
C ASN A 33 7.20 -5.87 8.95
N PHE A 34 8.24 -6.68 8.72
CA PHE A 34 9.12 -6.54 7.54
C PHE A 34 8.41 -6.88 6.21
N ALA A 35 7.32 -7.67 6.26
CA ALA A 35 6.53 -7.97 5.07
C ALA A 35 5.61 -6.79 4.65
N HIS A 36 5.65 -5.65 5.34
CA HIS A 36 4.81 -4.50 4.99
C HIS A 36 5.11 -3.96 3.58
N GLY A 37 6.38 -3.98 3.17
CA GLY A 37 6.80 -3.62 1.81
C GLY A 37 6.18 -4.51 0.73
N GLU A 38 6.00 -5.80 1.02
CA GLU A 38 5.38 -6.74 0.09
C GLU A 38 3.86 -6.52 -0.01
N ILE A 39 3.20 -6.01 1.04
CA ILE A 39 1.79 -5.59 0.98
C ILE A 39 1.64 -4.35 0.08
N ILE A 40 2.61 -3.42 0.13
CA ILE A 40 2.67 -2.27 -0.78
C ILE A 40 2.80 -2.77 -2.23
N ALA A 41 3.73 -3.68 -2.50
CA ALA A 41 3.93 -4.27 -3.81
C ALA A 41 2.70 -5.04 -4.31
N PHE A 42 2.00 -5.76 -3.42
CA PHE A 42 0.77 -6.47 -3.76
C PHE A 42 -0.29 -5.54 -4.33
N GLY A 43 -0.50 -4.37 -3.75
CA GLY A 43 -1.45 -3.38 -4.26
C GLY A 43 -1.13 -2.92 -5.68
N ALA A 44 0.14 -2.63 -5.96
CA ALA A 44 0.60 -2.23 -7.29
C ALA A 44 0.39 -3.36 -8.32
N ILE A 45 0.77 -4.60 -7.97
CA ILE A 45 0.64 -5.77 -8.85
C ILE A 45 -0.83 -6.09 -9.15
N MET A 46 -1.70 -6.06 -8.14
CA MET A 46 -3.13 -6.31 -8.33
C MET A 46 -3.79 -5.26 -9.22
N THR A 47 -3.43 -3.99 -9.05
CA THR A 47 -3.95 -2.93 -9.93
C THR A 47 -3.46 -3.11 -11.37
N LEU A 48 -2.19 -3.49 -11.56
CA LEU A 48 -1.66 -3.81 -12.88
C LEU A 48 -2.45 -4.96 -13.53
N PHE A 49 -2.70 -6.03 -12.76
CA PHE A 49 -3.45 -7.19 -13.22
C PHE A 49 -4.88 -6.84 -13.66
N PHE A 50 -5.58 -6.00 -12.90
CA PHE A 50 -6.95 -5.62 -13.24
C PHE A 50 -7.04 -4.60 -14.38
N SER A 51 -6.09 -3.68 -14.50
CA SER A 51 -6.13 -2.58 -15.47
C SER A 51 -5.50 -2.92 -16.82
N SER A 52 -4.68 -3.97 -16.91
CA SER A 52 -4.03 -4.37 -18.17
C SER A 52 -5.04 -4.98 -19.15
N SER A 53 -4.80 -4.80 -20.45
CA SER A 53 -5.63 -5.45 -21.50
C SER A 53 -5.36 -6.95 -21.54
N PRO A 54 -6.36 -7.76 -21.95
CA PRO A 54 -6.24 -9.23 -22.03
C PRO A 54 -5.09 -9.74 -22.93
N ASP A 55 -4.68 -8.94 -23.92
CA ASP A 55 -3.59 -9.28 -24.86
C ASP A 55 -2.18 -9.03 -24.30
N SER A 56 -2.06 -8.45 -23.09
CA SER A 56 -0.76 -8.21 -22.49
C SER A 56 -0.26 -9.48 -21.79
N SER A 57 0.81 -10.08 -22.32
CA SER A 57 1.52 -11.24 -21.73
C SER A 57 2.28 -10.86 -20.44
N LEU A 58 1.59 -10.27 -19.46
CA LEU A 58 2.20 -9.78 -18.21
C LEU A 58 2.38 -10.89 -17.16
N LEU A 59 1.67 -12.00 -17.31
CA LEU A 59 1.82 -13.14 -16.42
C LEU A 59 2.53 -14.30 -17.12
N TYR A 60 3.50 -14.87 -16.42
CA TYR A 60 4.26 -16.05 -16.87
C TYR A 60 3.41 -17.31 -17.03
N LEU A 61 2.19 -17.29 -16.49
CA LEU A 61 1.22 -18.37 -16.62
C LEU A 61 0.14 -17.92 -17.62
N ASP A 62 0.11 -18.53 -18.81
CA ASP A 62 -0.93 -18.38 -19.84
C ASP A 62 -2.38 -18.63 -19.34
N ARG A 63 -2.55 -18.87 -18.07
CA ARG A 63 -3.83 -19.21 -17.41
C ARG A 63 -4.61 -18.01 -16.87
N PHE A 64 -4.00 -16.86 -16.68
CA PHE A 64 -4.64 -15.70 -16.08
C PHE A 64 -4.56 -14.51 -17.04
N SER A 65 -5.56 -14.33 -17.87
CA SER A 65 -5.68 -13.11 -18.67
C SER A 65 -6.00 -11.92 -17.77
N PRO A 66 -5.33 -10.78 -17.97
CA PRO A 66 -5.72 -9.53 -17.31
C PRO A 66 -7.17 -9.19 -17.61
N LEU A 67 -7.87 -8.55 -16.68
CA LEU A 67 -9.33 -8.35 -16.77
C LEU A 67 -9.74 -7.12 -17.58
N GLY A 68 -8.79 -6.20 -17.89
CA GLY A 68 -9.08 -5.01 -18.71
C GLY A 68 -10.11 -4.05 -18.10
N ILE A 69 -10.20 -4.00 -16.78
CA ILE A 69 -11.16 -3.16 -16.05
C ILE A 69 -10.67 -1.70 -16.07
N ASN A 70 -11.60 -0.75 -16.00
CA ASN A 70 -11.31 0.67 -15.88
C ASN A 70 -10.32 0.91 -14.70
N PHE A 71 -9.31 1.77 -14.92
CA PHE A 71 -8.23 2.02 -13.95
C PHE A 71 -8.73 2.40 -12.55
N ILE A 72 -9.76 3.26 -12.46
CA ILE A 72 -10.32 3.68 -11.17
C ILE A 72 -10.95 2.49 -10.43
N ALA A 73 -11.70 1.66 -11.13
CA ALA A 73 -12.29 0.44 -10.57
C ALA A 73 -11.20 -0.55 -10.14
N SER A 74 -10.11 -0.67 -10.91
CA SER A 74 -8.95 -1.49 -10.57
C SER A 74 -8.27 -1.03 -9.28
N VAL A 75 -8.11 0.29 -9.10
CA VAL A 75 -7.56 0.88 -7.87
C VAL A 75 -8.43 0.54 -6.65
N LEU A 76 -9.74 0.73 -6.75
CA LEU A 76 -10.67 0.43 -5.65
C LEU A 76 -10.65 -1.06 -5.30
N LEU A 77 -10.75 -1.92 -6.30
CA LEU A 77 -10.75 -3.37 -6.12
C LEU A 77 -9.43 -3.86 -5.49
N SER A 78 -8.29 -3.40 -5.99
CA SER A 78 -6.98 -3.74 -5.44
C SER A 78 -6.81 -3.27 -4.00
N THR A 79 -7.28 -2.07 -3.68
CA THR A 79 -7.23 -1.55 -2.31
C THR A 79 -8.04 -2.41 -1.35
N VAL A 80 -9.25 -2.82 -1.75
CA VAL A 80 -10.09 -3.72 -0.94
C VAL A 80 -9.42 -5.09 -0.79
N LEU A 81 -8.86 -5.64 -1.87
CA LEU A 81 -8.14 -6.92 -1.83
C LEU A 81 -6.90 -6.86 -0.92
N CYS A 82 -6.18 -5.75 -0.89
CA CYS A 82 -5.08 -5.56 0.07
C CYS A 82 -5.59 -5.62 1.50
N GLY A 83 -6.74 -5.04 1.79
CA GLY A 83 -7.36 -5.14 3.11
C GLY A 83 -7.73 -6.57 3.48
N VAL A 84 -8.36 -7.30 2.56
CA VAL A 84 -8.70 -8.73 2.74
C VAL A 84 -7.43 -9.55 2.96
N PHE A 85 -6.40 -9.32 2.14
CA PHE A 85 -5.11 -10.01 2.26
C PHE A 85 -4.46 -9.76 3.62
N GLY A 86 -4.40 -8.50 4.09
CA GLY A 86 -3.89 -8.17 5.42
C GLY A 86 -4.71 -8.79 6.55
N GLY A 87 -6.04 -8.80 6.42
CA GLY A 87 -6.93 -9.48 7.38
C GLY A 87 -6.69 -11.00 7.42
N LEU A 88 -6.46 -11.63 6.27
CA LEU A 88 -6.10 -13.04 6.19
C LEU A 88 -4.74 -13.33 6.84
N LEU A 89 -3.74 -12.48 6.62
CA LEU A 89 -2.43 -12.60 7.28
C LEU A 89 -2.57 -12.52 8.80
N GLU A 90 -3.39 -11.60 9.31
CA GLU A 90 -3.68 -11.54 10.75
C GLU A 90 -4.32 -12.82 11.25
N LEU A 91 -5.39 -13.29 10.60
CA LEU A 91 -6.16 -14.44 11.07
C LEU A 91 -5.37 -15.75 11.01
N LEU A 92 -4.62 -15.96 9.92
CA LEU A 92 -3.95 -17.24 9.64
C LEU A 92 -2.56 -17.32 10.26
N LEU A 93 -1.84 -16.18 10.34
CA LEU A 93 -0.44 -16.17 10.75
C LEU A 93 -0.23 -15.45 12.09
N PHE A 94 -0.59 -14.17 12.20
CA PHE A 94 -0.22 -13.36 13.36
C PHE A 94 -1.06 -13.62 14.59
N ARG A 95 -2.36 -13.87 14.43
CA ARG A 95 -3.25 -14.20 15.55
C ARG A 95 -2.86 -15.51 16.25
N PRO A 96 -2.57 -16.63 15.56
CA PRO A 96 -2.05 -17.84 16.20
C PRO A 96 -0.71 -17.63 16.91
N LEU A 97 0.23 -16.88 16.28
CA LEU A 97 1.51 -16.59 16.91
C LEU A 97 1.34 -15.82 18.22
N ARG A 98 0.47 -14.81 18.22
CA ARG A 98 0.18 -14.01 19.42
C ARG A 98 -0.49 -14.85 20.52
N LYS A 99 -1.46 -15.69 20.16
CA LYS A 99 -2.17 -16.58 21.12
C LYS A 99 -1.25 -17.61 21.77
N ASN A 100 -0.26 -18.09 21.05
CA ASN A 100 0.71 -19.06 21.55
C ASN A 100 1.90 -18.39 22.28
N ASN A 101 1.83 -17.07 22.54
CA ASN A 101 2.84 -16.30 23.25
C ASN A 101 4.26 -16.43 22.66
N PHE A 102 4.37 -16.51 21.33
CA PHE A 102 5.68 -16.45 20.69
C PHE A 102 6.34 -15.10 20.98
N GLY A 103 7.58 -15.13 21.41
CA GLY A 103 8.35 -13.91 21.73
C GLY A 103 8.51 -13.00 20.51
N ASN A 104 8.72 -11.70 20.76
CA ASN A 104 8.85 -10.69 19.70
C ASN A 104 9.91 -11.03 18.64
N ILE A 105 11.02 -11.69 19.04
CA ILE A 105 12.09 -12.10 18.13
C ILE A 105 11.58 -13.18 17.16
N ALA A 106 10.82 -14.17 17.64
CA ALA A 106 10.26 -15.21 16.78
C ALA A 106 9.29 -14.61 15.74
N VAL A 107 8.43 -13.69 16.18
CA VAL A 107 7.51 -12.99 15.27
C VAL A 107 8.27 -12.17 14.23
N LEU A 108 9.37 -11.49 14.61
CA LEU A 108 10.22 -10.74 13.70
C LEU A 108 10.83 -11.66 12.61
N VAL A 109 11.36 -12.83 13.00
CA VAL A 109 11.90 -13.83 12.05
C VAL A 109 10.81 -14.31 11.09
N VAL A 110 9.59 -14.54 11.59
CA VAL A 110 8.43 -14.93 10.76
C VAL A 110 8.11 -13.83 9.74
N THR A 111 8.14 -12.54 10.11
CA THR A 111 7.85 -11.44 9.17
C THR A 111 8.91 -11.33 8.08
N ILE A 112 10.18 -11.59 8.38
CA ILE A 112 11.27 -11.63 7.39
C ILE A 112 11.05 -12.81 6.44
N GLY A 113 10.77 -14.01 6.97
CA GLY A 113 10.48 -15.19 6.15
C GLY A 113 9.26 -14.97 5.25
N LEU A 114 8.20 -14.34 5.78
CA LEU A 114 7.00 -13.97 5.04
C LEU A 114 7.32 -13.00 3.89
N SER A 115 8.15 -11.99 4.14
CA SER A 115 8.57 -11.04 3.10
C SER A 115 9.26 -11.76 1.95
N ILE A 116 10.24 -12.61 2.24
CA ILE A 116 10.95 -13.39 1.24
C ILE A 116 9.99 -14.32 0.48
N PHE A 117 9.10 -14.99 1.18
CA PHE A 117 8.10 -15.89 0.59
C PHE A 117 7.16 -15.17 -0.37
N LEU A 118 6.55 -14.05 0.06
CA LEU A 118 5.65 -13.25 -0.77
C LEU A 118 6.37 -12.71 -2.00
N ARG A 119 7.59 -12.20 -1.84
CA ARG A 119 8.40 -11.69 -2.96
C ARG A 119 8.61 -12.75 -4.03
N HIS A 120 8.93 -13.99 -3.64
CA HIS A 120 9.11 -15.08 -4.61
C HIS A 120 7.79 -15.51 -5.25
N ILE A 121 6.68 -15.49 -4.51
CA ILE A 121 5.35 -15.70 -5.11
C ILE A 121 5.07 -14.64 -6.17
N TYR A 122 5.32 -13.37 -5.88
CA TYR A 122 5.10 -12.31 -6.88
C TYR A 122 5.96 -12.51 -8.12
N LEU A 123 7.22 -12.93 -7.98
CA LEU A 123 8.09 -13.23 -9.11
C LEU A 123 7.63 -14.43 -9.96
N LEU A 124 6.93 -15.40 -9.35
CA LEU A 124 6.33 -16.53 -10.08
C LEU A 124 5.12 -16.10 -10.92
N PHE A 125 4.34 -15.14 -10.45
CA PHE A 125 3.11 -14.70 -11.11
C PHE A 125 3.30 -13.45 -11.98
N ALA A 126 4.12 -12.50 -11.53
CA ALA A 126 4.48 -11.31 -12.28
C ALA A 126 5.86 -11.52 -12.92
N SER A 127 5.98 -11.19 -14.21
CA SER A 127 7.26 -11.24 -14.91
C SER A 127 8.34 -10.44 -14.14
N ALA A 128 9.58 -10.92 -14.12
CA ALA A 128 10.72 -10.16 -13.58
C ALA A 128 11.05 -8.89 -14.41
N LYS A 129 10.39 -8.69 -15.55
CA LYS A 129 10.56 -7.48 -16.38
C LYS A 129 9.86 -6.29 -15.72
N PRO A 130 10.49 -5.11 -15.69
CA PRO A 130 9.84 -3.91 -15.20
C PRO A 130 8.60 -3.62 -16.06
N THR A 131 7.44 -3.63 -15.43
CA THR A 131 6.15 -3.35 -16.03
C THR A 131 5.57 -2.07 -15.48
N SER A 132 4.92 -1.28 -16.32
CA SER A 132 4.28 -0.03 -15.93
C SER A 132 2.80 -0.05 -16.29
N TYR A 133 1.99 0.74 -15.59
CA TYR A 133 0.59 0.92 -15.97
C TYR A 133 0.48 1.53 -17.37
N ILE A 134 -0.48 1.06 -18.16
CA ILE A 134 -0.79 1.60 -19.49
C ILE A 134 -1.63 2.87 -19.29
N LEU A 135 -0.95 3.99 -19.10
CA LEU A 135 -1.57 5.29 -18.87
C LEU A 135 -1.11 6.25 -19.96
N GLU A 136 -2.01 7.11 -20.43
CA GLU A 136 -1.68 8.14 -21.43
C GLU A 136 -0.56 9.06 -20.97
N LEU A 137 0.38 9.34 -21.86
CA LEU A 137 1.49 10.26 -21.61
C LEU A 137 0.97 11.69 -21.51
N GLN A 138 1.22 12.32 -20.39
CA GLN A 138 0.84 13.71 -20.16
C GLN A 138 2.07 14.62 -20.23
N ARG A 139 1.93 15.76 -20.93
CA ARG A 139 2.97 16.78 -20.95
C ARG A 139 3.07 17.48 -19.60
N ARG A 140 4.28 17.84 -19.20
CA ARG A 140 4.50 18.70 -18.04
C ARG A 140 3.84 20.06 -18.26
N GLN A 141 3.16 20.54 -17.26
CA GLN A 141 2.58 21.87 -17.20
C GLN A 141 3.23 22.64 -16.06
N ASP A 142 3.30 23.95 -16.22
CA ASP A 142 3.87 24.82 -15.20
C ASP A 142 2.79 25.23 -14.20
N TYR A 143 2.93 24.75 -12.97
CA TYR A 143 2.07 25.10 -11.85
C TYR A 143 2.84 25.95 -10.85
N PHE A 144 2.67 27.27 -10.90
CA PHE A 144 3.36 28.21 -10.02
C PHE A 144 4.89 28.12 -10.08
N GLY A 145 5.47 27.89 -11.26
CA GLY A 145 6.91 27.74 -11.46
C GLY A 145 7.44 26.32 -11.20
N ILE A 146 6.57 25.35 -10.85
CA ILE A 146 6.92 23.94 -10.68
C ILE A 146 6.40 23.16 -11.88
N GLN A 147 7.28 22.48 -12.60
CA GLN A 147 6.90 21.64 -13.75
C GLN A 147 6.43 20.26 -13.26
N LEU A 148 5.13 20.03 -13.24
CA LEU A 148 4.50 18.77 -12.87
C LEU A 148 3.60 18.28 -14.00
N THR A 149 3.44 16.96 -14.10
CA THR A 149 2.37 16.40 -14.93
C THR A 149 1.03 16.58 -14.20
N PRO A 150 -0.09 16.78 -14.91
CA PRO A 150 -1.41 16.86 -14.28
C PRO A 150 -1.71 15.65 -13.38
N ARG A 151 -1.22 14.47 -13.76
CA ARG A 151 -1.33 13.25 -12.96
C ARG A 151 -0.59 13.35 -11.63
N ASN A 152 0.62 13.94 -11.61
CA ASN A 152 1.37 14.15 -10.38
C ASN A 152 0.63 15.07 -9.42
N VAL A 153 -0.03 16.10 -9.95
CA VAL A 153 -0.88 17.00 -9.15
C VAL A 153 -2.09 16.25 -8.58
N GLN A 154 -2.75 15.40 -9.38
CA GLN A 154 -3.84 14.55 -8.89
C GLN A 154 -3.37 13.61 -7.77
N VAL A 155 -2.22 12.98 -7.91
CA VAL A 155 -1.64 12.12 -6.87
C VAL A 155 -1.36 12.89 -5.58
N LEU A 156 -0.82 14.11 -5.66
CA LEU A 156 -0.60 14.95 -4.49
C LEU A 156 -1.92 15.28 -3.76
N ILE A 157 -2.94 15.69 -4.52
CA ILE A 157 -4.25 16.04 -3.97
C ILE A 157 -4.89 14.80 -3.31
N VAL A 158 -4.93 13.67 -4.02
CA VAL A 158 -5.53 12.43 -3.52
C VAL A 158 -4.77 11.91 -2.30
N GLY A 159 -3.43 11.91 -2.34
CA GLY A 159 -2.61 11.48 -1.21
C GLY A 159 -2.84 12.36 0.03
N PHE A 160 -2.92 13.68 -0.15
CA PHE A 160 -3.22 14.60 0.94
C PHE A 160 -4.62 14.37 1.51
N ILE A 161 -5.65 14.21 0.65
CA ILE A 161 -7.02 13.91 1.07
C ILE A 161 -7.05 12.62 1.88
N VAL A 162 -6.39 11.55 1.42
CA VAL A 162 -6.35 10.27 2.13
C VAL A 162 -5.69 10.43 3.50
N MET A 163 -4.58 11.16 3.61
CA MET A 163 -3.93 11.42 4.91
C MET A 163 -4.87 12.16 5.88
N VAL A 164 -5.59 13.18 5.40
CA VAL A 164 -6.57 13.91 6.21
C VAL A 164 -7.71 12.99 6.65
N LEU A 165 -8.24 12.18 5.74
CA LEU A 165 -9.30 11.21 6.05
C LEU A 165 -8.85 10.19 7.11
N VAL A 166 -7.61 9.68 7.01
CA VAL A 166 -7.04 8.78 8.02
C VAL A 166 -6.93 9.49 9.37
N GLY A 167 -6.46 10.73 9.39
CA GLY A 167 -6.41 11.53 10.62
C GLY A 167 -7.79 11.72 11.26
N ILE A 168 -8.80 12.06 10.45
CA ILE A 168 -10.21 12.20 10.90
C ILE A 168 -10.72 10.84 11.39
N PHE A 169 -10.49 9.77 10.65
CA PHE A 169 -10.90 8.42 11.05
C PHE A 169 -10.33 8.04 12.43
N LEU A 170 -9.03 8.22 12.63
CA LEU A 170 -8.37 7.87 13.88
C LEU A 170 -8.81 8.73 15.07
N THR A 171 -9.12 10.02 14.83
CA THR A 171 -9.45 10.94 15.94
C THR A 171 -10.94 10.90 16.30
N PHE A 172 -11.81 10.86 15.32
CA PHE A 172 -13.26 11.08 15.54
C PHE A 172 -14.07 9.80 15.58
N THR A 173 -13.63 8.69 14.96
CA THR A 173 -14.43 7.47 14.91
C THR A 173 -14.33 6.64 16.19
N LYS A 174 -15.38 5.86 16.48
CA LYS A 174 -15.38 4.90 17.60
C LYS A 174 -14.25 3.85 17.45
N THR A 175 -14.03 3.39 16.22
CA THR A 175 -12.96 2.43 15.89
C THR A 175 -11.57 3.02 16.13
N GLY A 176 -11.33 4.26 15.69
CA GLY A 176 -10.07 4.97 15.95
C GLY A 176 -9.79 5.18 17.44
N LYS A 177 -10.83 5.49 18.23
CA LYS A 177 -10.72 5.58 19.70
C LYS A 177 -10.39 4.22 20.32
N ALA A 178 -11.04 3.15 19.85
CA ALA A 178 -10.76 1.79 20.30
C ALA A 178 -9.34 1.33 19.93
N MET A 179 -8.85 1.67 18.72
CA MET A 179 -7.45 1.41 18.33
C MET A 179 -6.45 2.06 19.28
N ARG A 180 -6.70 3.31 19.70
CA ARG A 180 -5.85 3.99 20.67
C ARG A 180 -5.91 3.34 22.05
N ALA A 181 -7.09 2.94 22.52
CA ALA A 181 -7.26 2.23 23.78
C ALA A 181 -6.49 0.89 23.79
N VAL A 182 -6.60 0.11 22.71
CA VAL A 182 -5.87 -1.17 22.57
C VAL A 182 -4.37 -0.95 22.46
N ARG A 183 -3.93 0.13 21.80
CA ARG A 183 -2.52 0.52 21.72
C ARG A 183 -1.93 0.82 23.09
N ASP A 184 -2.68 1.51 23.94
CA ASP A 184 -2.20 1.92 25.26
C ASP A 184 -2.16 0.71 26.21
N SER A 185 -3.23 -0.09 26.27
CA SER A 185 -3.27 -1.39 26.98
C SER A 185 -4.38 -2.27 26.45
N SER A 186 -4.01 -3.39 25.81
CA SER A 186 -4.98 -4.38 25.32
C SER A 186 -5.76 -5.06 26.45
N GLU A 187 -5.13 -5.22 27.62
CA GLU A 187 -5.75 -5.83 28.80
C GLU A 187 -6.84 -4.93 29.37
N LEU A 188 -6.51 -3.64 29.60
CA LEU A 188 -7.49 -2.66 30.11
C LEU A 188 -8.62 -2.42 29.09
N ALA A 189 -8.34 -2.43 27.80
CA ALA A 189 -9.35 -2.33 26.77
C ALA A 189 -10.34 -3.50 26.84
N ASN A 190 -9.84 -4.73 27.02
CA ASN A 190 -10.69 -5.92 27.16
C ASN A 190 -11.58 -5.86 28.42
N VAL A 191 -11.02 -5.42 29.58
CA VAL A 191 -11.81 -5.24 30.79
C VAL A 191 -12.89 -4.17 30.62
N SER A 192 -12.62 -3.16 29.78
CA SER A 192 -13.57 -2.09 29.43
C SER A 192 -14.60 -2.50 28.35
N GLY A 193 -14.64 -3.79 27.96
CA GLY A 193 -15.58 -4.33 26.98
C GLY A 193 -15.16 -4.15 25.52
N ILE A 194 -13.94 -3.67 25.23
CA ILE A 194 -13.40 -3.56 23.87
C ILE A 194 -12.72 -4.86 23.49
N ASN A 195 -13.21 -5.54 22.45
CA ASN A 195 -12.58 -6.76 21.93
C ASN A 195 -11.27 -6.41 21.20
N SER A 196 -10.13 -6.59 21.88
CA SER A 196 -8.81 -6.27 21.34
C SER A 196 -8.47 -7.07 20.08
N ASP A 197 -8.83 -8.35 20.01
CA ASP A 197 -8.59 -9.19 18.82
C ASP A 197 -9.31 -8.65 17.59
N TYR A 198 -10.55 -8.18 17.74
CA TYR A 198 -11.29 -7.55 16.65
C TYR A 198 -10.66 -6.23 16.21
N ILE A 199 -10.25 -5.40 17.15
CA ILE A 199 -9.61 -4.12 16.84
C ILE A 199 -8.28 -4.32 16.12
N ILE A 200 -7.48 -5.31 16.53
CA ILE A 200 -6.24 -5.67 15.85
C ILE A 200 -6.53 -6.12 14.41
N LEU A 201 -7.53 -6.96 14.19
CA LEU A 201 -7.94 -7.39 12.84
C LEU A 201 -8.33 -6.19 11.96
N VAL A 202 -9.17 -5.29 12.48
CA VAL A 202 -9.57 -4.06 11.76
C VAL A 202 -8.35 -3.19 11.45
N THR A 203 -7.39 -3.10 12.38
CA THR A 203 -6.14 -2.38 12.17
C THR A 203 -5.32 -2.98 11.03
N TRP A 204 -5.21 -4.31 10.96
CA TRP A 204 -4.54 -5.00 9.87
C TRP A 204 -5.20 -4.73 8.53
N VAL A 205 -6.53 -4.86 8.45
CA VAL A 205 -7.29 -4.57 7.23
C VAL A 205 -7.06 -3.13 6.76
N PHE A 206 -7.23 -2.18 7.66
CA PHE A 206 -7.11 -0.75 7.32
C PHE A 206 -5.67 -0.35 6.96
N SER A 207 -4.67 -0.81 7.72
CA SER A 207 -3.27 -0.59 7.42
C SER A 207 -2.86 -1.19 6.07
N SER A 208 -3.33 -2.40 5.76
CA SER A 208 -3.03 -3.06 4.49
C SER A 208 -3.72 -2.39 3.30
N MET A 209 -4.92 -1.84 3.47
CA MET A 209 -5.57 -1.00 2.45
C MET A 209 -4.72 0.24 2.15
N LEU A 210 -4.25 0.93 3.18
CA LEU A 210 -3.38 2.11 3.02
C LEU A 210 -2.03 1.75 2.38
N ALA A 211 -1.43 0.63 2.79
CA ALA A 211 -0.18 0.13 2.22
C ALA A 211 -0.35 -0.18 0.73
N GLY A 212 -1.40 -0.94 0.36
CA GLY A 212 -1.71 -1.25 -1.03
C GLY A 212 -1.97 0.00 -1.87
N PHE A 213 -2.72 0.95 -1.33
CA PHE A 213 -2.97 2.24 -1.98
C PHE A 213 -1.67 3.04 -2.19
N THR A 214 -0.74 3.01 -1.23
CA THR A 214 0.60 3.61 -1.38
C THR A 214 1.35 3.00 -2.56
N GLY A 215 1.32 1.67 -2.69
CA GLY A 215 1.96 0.97 -3.81
C GLY A 215 1.36 1.32 -5.16
N ILE A 216 0.04 1.49 -5.23
CA ILE A 216 -0.66 1.93 -6.45
C ILE A 216 -0.19 3.34 -6.85
N ILE A 217 -0.16 4.28 -5.92
CA ILE A 217 0.32 5.64 -6.15
C ILE A 217 1.77 5.63 -6.63
N GLN A 218 2.63 4.83 -5.99
CA GLN A 218 4.03 4.70 -6.40
C GLN A 218 4.15 4.18 -7.83
N GLY A 219 3.36 3.17 -8.21
CA GLY A 219 3.31 2.66 -9.58
C GLY A 219 2.88 3.72 -10.61
N VAL A 220 1.87 4.53 -10.28
CA VAL A 220 1.40 5.64 -11.14
C VAL A 220 2.48 6.70 -11.36
N ILE A 221 3.24 7.04 -10.34
CA ILE A 221 4.32 8.02 -10.43
C ILE A 221 5.50 7.47 -11.23
N THR A 222 5.87 6.20 -11.02
CA THR A 222 6.99 5.57 -11.75
C THR A 222 6.79 5.61 -13.25
N VAL A 223 5.57 5.45 -13.75
CA VAL A 223 5.23 5.60 -15.18
C VAL A 223 5.61 7.00 -15.70
N SER A 224 5.35 8.03 -14.91
CA SER A 224 5.69 9.41 -15.30
C SER A 224 7.19 9.68 -15.41
N TYR A 225 8.02 8.95 -14.63
CA TYR A 225 9.48 9.15 -14.64
C TYR A 225 10.22 8.38 -15.74
N THR A 226 9.83 7.13 -16.00
CA THR A 226 10.54 6.28 -16.96
C THR A 226 10.45 6.81 -18.39
N HIS A 227 9.33 7.39 -18.77
CA HIS A 227 9.13 7.96 -20.10
C HIS A 227 9.81 9.31 -20.32
N LEU A 228 9.99 10.11 -19.28
CA LEU A 228 10.68 11.39 -19.39
C LEU A 228 12.19 11.20 -19.64
N ARG A 229 12.80 10.21 -19.00
CA ARG A 229 14.22 9.90 -19.21
C ARG A 229 14.52 9.35 -20.60
N ALA A 230 13.58 8.70 -21.24
CA ALA A 230 13.72 8.20 -22.60
C ALA A 230 13.75 9.34 -23.64
N HIS A 231 13.08 10.46 -23.39
CA HIS A 231 13.11 11.63 -24.27
C HIS A 231 14.36 12.50 -24.10
N GLU A 232 14.90 12.62 -22.90
CA GLU A 232 16.13 13.41 -22.63
C GLU A 232 17.39 12.76 -23.22
N THR A 233 17.38 11.45 -23.49
CA THR A 233 18.52 10.74 -24.09
C THR A 233 18.56 10.82 -25.64
N HIS A 234 17.53 11.38 -26.28
CA HIS A 234 17.47 11.55 -27.74
C HIS A 234 17.84 12.97 -28.22
N GLU A 235 17.99 13.93 -27.36
CA GLU A 235 18.48 15.29 -27.67
C GLU A 235 19.97 15.43 -27.37
#